data_02fbd980e48a55801a0a788423475b54
#
_entry.id   02fbd980e48a55801a0a788423475b54
#
_cell.length_a   1.000
_cell.length_b   1.000
_cell.length_c   1.000
_cell.angle_alpha   90.00
_cell.angle_beta   90.00
_cell.angle_gamma   90.00
#
_symmetry.space_group_name_H-M   'P 1'
#
loop_
_entity.id
_entity.type
_entity.pdbx_description
1 polymer ?
#
loop_
_entity_poly.entity_id
_entity_poly.type
_entity_poly.pdbx_seq_one_letter_code
_entity_poly.pdbx_strand_id
1 'polypeptide(L)' 'MRNRFDAQLELLHEKLIEMGNLCEKVISMTYKVLMDEDRETAREIIEKDSQIDLKERDIEGL' A
#
# COMPACT_ATOMS: atom_id res chain seq x y z
N MET A 1 -20.86 -0.73 -23.09
CA MET A 1 -19.81 -1.66 -23.53
C MET A 1 -18.45 -1.27 -22.99
N ARG A 2 -17.73 -2.18 -22.40
CA ARG A 2 -16.42 -1.94 -21.82
C ARG A 2 -15.40 -1.76 -22.92
N ASN A 3 -14.59 -0.73 -22.82
CA ASN A 3 -13.46 -0.50 -23.71
C ASN A 3 -12.14 -0.55 -22.93
N ARG A 4 -11.04 -0.37 -23.64
CA ARG A 4 -9.70 -0.40 -23.07
C ARG A 4 -9.50 0.66 -21.98
N PHE A 5 -10.10 1.83 -22.17
CA PHE A 5 -10.01 2.93 -21.22
C PHE A 5 -10.69 2.58 -19.89
N ASP A 6 -11.89 1.99 -19.97
CA ASP A 6 -12.63 1.56 -18.77
C ASP A 6 -11.85 0.49 -17.99
N ALA A 7 -11.23 -0.46 -18.69
CA ALA A 7 -10.39 -1.48 -18.08
C ALA A 7 -9.18 -0.88 -17.35
N GLN A 8 -8.56 0.15 -17.93
CA GLN A 8 -7.44 0.84 -17.30
C GLN A 8 -7.87 1.61 -16.06
N LEU A 9 -9.04 2.24 -16.08
CA LEU A 9 -9.59 2.93 -14.90
C LEU A 9 -9.89 1.97 -13.76
N GLU A 10 -10.44 0.80 -14.08
CA GLU A 10 -10.68 -0.23 -13.05
C GLU A 10 -9.40 -0.73 -12.42
N LEU A 11 -8.38 -0.99 -13.24
CA LEU A 11 -7.08 -1.43 -12.75
C LEU A 11 -6.46 -0.38 -11.83
N LEU A 12 -6.52 0.87 -12.23
CA LEU A 12 -6.03 1.98 -11.40
C LEU A 12 -6.78 2.04 -10.06
N HIS A 13 -8.10 1.90 -10.10
CA HIS A 13 -8.94 1.90 -8.90
C HIS A 13 -8.55 0.77 -7.93
N GLU A 14 -8.39 -0.45 -8.45
CA GLU A 14 -7.98 -1.60 -7.65
C GLU A 14 -6.60 -1.37 -6.99
N LYS A 15 -5.65 -0.83 -7.73
CA LYS A 15 -4.30 -0.56 -7.22
C LYS A 15 -4.29 0.54 -6.15
N LEU A 16 -5.14 1.54 -6.29
CA LEU A 16 -5.28 2.60 -5.29
C LEU A 16 -5.88 2.05 -3.99
N ILE A 17 -6.85 1.14 -4.08
CA ILE A 17 -7.43 0.47 -2.90
C ILE A 17 -6.36 -0.38 -2.20
N GLU A 18 -5.58 -1.16 -2.95
CA GLU A 18 -4.50 -1.97 -2.38
C GLU A 18 -3.46 -1.11 -1.66
N MET A 19 -3.06 -0.01 -2.27
CA MET A 19 -2.10 0.92 -1.67
C MET A 19 -2.68 1.55 -0.40
N GLY A 20 -3.95 1.96 -0.41
CA GLY A 20 -4.63 2.51 0.75
C GLY A 20 -4.68 1.53 1.92
N ASN A 21 -4.97 0.26 1.65
CA ASN A 21 -4.98 -0.79 2.65
C ASN A 21 -3.60 -1.02 3.27
N LEU A 22 -2.54 -0.96 2.47
CA LEU A 22 -1.17 -1.08 2.97
C LEU A 22 -0.79 0.11 3.85
N CYS A 23 -1.18 1.32 3.47
CA CYS A 23 -0.94 2.52 4.25
C CYS A 23 -1.63 2.45 5.62
N GLU A 24 -2.88 1.97 5.67
CA GLU A 24 -3.59 1.76 6.93
C GLU A 24 -2.86 0.78 7.84
N LYS A 25 -2.35 -0.31 7.29
CA LYS A 25 -1.58 -1.30 8.05
C LYS A 25 -0.31 -0.69 8.62
N VAL A 26 0.41 0.09 7.84
CA VAL A 26 1.65 0.75 8.28
C VAL A 26 1.35 1.72 9.42
N ILE A 27 0.28 2.49 9.32
CA ILE A 27 -0.14 3.43 10.38
C ILE A 27 -0.44 2.68 11.68
N SER A 28 -1.22 1.59 11.60
CA SER A 28 -1.57 0.78 12.77
C SER A 28 -0.34 0.15 13.41
N MET A 29 0.58 -0.37 12.62
CA MET A 29 1.83 -0.97 13.08
C MET A 29 2.76 0.07 13.71
N THR A 30 2.84 1.25 13.13
CA THR A 30 3.64 2.37 13.66
C THR A 30 3.13 2.76 15.05
N TYR A 31 1.83 2.88 15.19
CA TYR A 31 1.21 3.15 16.49
C TYR A 31 1.59 2.09 17.52
N LYS A 32 1.49 0.81 17.15
CA LYS A 32 1.85 -0.32 18.02
C LYS A 32 3.31 -0.26 18.46
N VAL A 33 4.23 0.03 17.53
CA VAL A 33 5.66 0.17 17.84
C VAL A 33 5.89 1.27 18.87
N LEU A 34 5.25 2.42 18.69
CA LEU A 34 5.37 3.54 19.61
C LEU A 34 4.86 3.23 21.01
N MET A 35 3.78 2.44 21.09
CA MET A 35 3.16 2.09 22.38
C MET A 35 3.86 0.93 23.09
N ASP A 36 4.33 -0.07 22.33
CA ASP A 36 4.84 -1.33 22.87
C ASP A 36 6.36 -1.52 22.71
N GLU A 37 7.05 -0.62 22.02
CA GLU A 37 8.48 -0.71 21.68
C GLU A 37 8.82 -2.03 20.98
N ASP A 38 7.96 -2.50 20.08
CA ASP A 38 8.07 -3.77 19.39
C ASP A 38 9.02 -3.71 18.19
N ARG A 39 10.21 -4.31 18.31
CA ARG A 39 11.22 -4.32 17.26
C ARG A 39 10.84 -5.15 16.04
N GLU A 40 10.14 -6.26 16.24
CA GLU A 40 9.69 -7.12 15.14
C GLU A 40 8.68 -6.38 14.28
N THR A 41 7.72 -5.70 14.90
CA THR A 41 6.75 -4.89 14.19
C THR A 41 7.44 -3.74 13.43
N ALA A 42 8.49 -3.15 14.01
CA ALA A 42 9.28 -2.12 13.32
C ALA A 42 9.90 -2.65 12.01
N ARG A 43 10.42 -3.87 12.01
CA ARG A 43 10.95 -4.51 10.80
C ARG A 43 9.87 -4.75 9.76
N GLU A 44 8.70 -5.20 10.18
CA GLU A 44 7.53 -5.39 9.29
C GLU A 44 7.09 -4.08 8.65
N ILE A 45 7.16 -2.97 9.37
CA ILE A 45 6.84 -1.64 8.86
C ILE A 45 7.79 -1.28 7.71
N ILE A 46 9.09 -1.49 7.88
CA ILE A 46 10.08 -1.21 6.83
C ILE A 46 9.77 -2.02 5.58
N GLU A 47 9.44 -3.29 5.74
CA GLU A 47 9.11 -4.19 4.63
C GLU A 47 7.85 -3.73 3.90
N LYS A 48 6.80 -3.36 4.64
CA LYS A 48 5.54 -2.87 4.05
C LYS A 48 5.71 -1.51 3.38
N ASP A 49 6.55 -0.65 3.91
CA ASP A 49 6.88 0.63 3.29
C ASP A 49 7.49 0.43 1.91
N SER A 50 8.36 -0.57 1.77
CA SER A 50 8.90 -0.98 0.47
C SER A 50 7.81 -1.46 -0.48
N GLN A 51 6.82 -2.18 0.01
CA GLN A 51 5.67 -2.63 -0.79
C GLN A 51 4.82 -1.46 -1.27
N ILE A 52 4.61 -0.46 -0.44
CA ILE A 52 3.88 0.76 -0.82
C ILE A 52 4.62 1.49 -1.93
N ASP A 53 5.94 1.61 -1.82
CA ASP A 53 6.79 2.24 -2.82
C ASP A 53 6.68 1.53 -4.18
N LEU A 54 6.70 0.20 -4.18
CA LEU A 54 6.51 -0.60 -5.39
C LEU A 54 5.12 -0.39 -6.00
N LYS A 55 4.08 -0.30 -5.17
CA LYS A 55 2.72 -0.04 -5.67
C LYS A 55 2.57 1.36 -6.24
N GLU A 56 3.24 2.35 -5.67
CA GLU A 56 3.28 3.70 -6.24
C GLU A 56 3.89 3.70 -7.62
N ARG A 57 5.00 3.02 -7.81
CA ARG A 57 5.67 2.89 -9.11
C ARG A 57 4.79 2.18 -10.12
N ASP A 58 4.10 1.13 -9.70
CA ASP A 58 3.19 0.38 -10.55
C ASP A 58 2.01 1.26 -11.01
N ILE A 59 1.46 2.08 -10.12
CA ILE A 59 0.39 3.02 -10.44
C ILE A 59 0.90 4.10 -11.41
N GLU A 60 2.09 4.64 -11.19
CA GLU A 60 2.71 5.64 -12.07
C GLU A 60 2.93 5.11 -13.49
N GLY A 61 3.17 3.80 -13.61
CA GLY A 61 3.37 3.15 -14.89
C GLY A 61 2.10 2.89 -15.69
N LEU A 62 0.93 3.10 -15.10
CA LEU A 62 -0.35 2.92 -15.79
C LEU A 62 -0.66 4.10 -16.69
#